data_640eeb5c0a5adbd333885b8fbfffc6ca
#
_entry.id   640eeb5c0a5adbd333885b8fbfffc6ca
#
_cell.length_a   1.000
_cell.length_b   1.000
_cell.length_c   1.000
_cell.angle_alpha   90.00
_cell.angle_beta   90.00
_cell.angle_gamma   90.00
#
_symmetry.space_group_name_H-M   'P 1'
#
loop_
_entity.id
_entity.type
_entity.pdbx_description
1 polymer ?
#
loop_
_entity_poly.entity_id
_entity_poly.type
_entity_poly.pdbx_seq_one_letter_code
_entity_poly.pdbx_strand_id
1 'polypeptide(L)'
;LRPLVANAEKSITTKLSREHTLDRPAPGFVSIAGGKYTTYRIMGKDVIDLAAKDLRRIVAESVTDKLPIIGADGFFALQQQVTQLSEISGLSESSISHLLNRYGSLISELLSIISEDKNLAEPLTPELPYLKAEVIYSVTHEGAQSVDDVLSRRTRIAFEASDGGESLALPVATLIAPILSWDAAAKKRSVSEFIKHLKSERDSLNKLLVQVN
;
A
#
# COMPACT_ATOMS: atom_id res chain seq x y z
N LEU A 1 7.18 5.37 17.77
CA LEU A 1 7.31 6.74 18.27
C LEU A 1 6.95 7.71 17.14
N ARG A 2 6.05 8.66 17.40
CA ARG A 2 5.74 9.74 16.45
C ARG A 2 6.59 10.95 16.78
N PRO A 3 7.28 11.57 15.81
CA PRO A 3 7.88 12.87 16.03
C PRO A 3 6.76 13.89 16.31
N LEU A 4 6.91 14.66 17.37
CA LEU A 4 6.03 15.77 17.71
C LEU A 4 6.69 17.06 17.23
N VAL A 5 5.92 17.95 16.62
CA VAL A 5 6.43 19.25 16.21
C VAL A 5 6.34 20.18 17.40
N ALA A 6 7.48 20.72 17.84
CA ALA A 6 7.54 21.74 18.87
C ALA A 6 7.23 23.09 18.23
N ASN A 7 6.12 23.73 18.68
CA ASN A 7 5.96 25.17 18.46
C ASN A 7 6.91 25.89 19.39
N ALA A 8 7.63 26.88 18.90
CA ALA A 8 8.69 27.60 19.60
C ALA A 8 8.30 28.20 20.96
N GLU A 9 7.03 28.23 21.30
CA GLU A 9 6.52 28.85 22.53
C GLU A 9 6.13 27.86 23.66
N LYS A 10 6.25 26.52 23.47
CA LYS A 10 5.78 25.56 24.49
C LYS A 10 6.86 24.53 24.84
N SER A 11 7.47 24.74 26.00
CA SER A 11 8.56 23.90 26.55
C SER A 11 8.15 22.58 27.22
N ILE A 12 6.86 22.23 27.27
CA ILE A 12 6.39 21.02 27.95
C ILE A 12 5.92 20.00 26.94
N THR A 13 6.57 18.84 26.87
CA THR A 13 6.31 17.74 25.93
C THR A 13 4.87 17.23 25.90
N THR A 14 4.14 17.32 27.00
CA THR A 14 2.72 16.93 27.10
C THR A 14 1.75 17.86 26.37
N LYS A 15 2.21 19.07 26.01
CA LYS A 15 1.44 20.09 25.29
C LYS A 15 1.85 20.24 23.82
N LEU A 16 2.71 19.38 23.31
CA LEU A 16 3.07 19.40 21.89
C LEU A 16 1.86 19.07 21.01
N SER A 17 1.63 19.90 20.01
CA SER A 17 0.53 19.72 19.08
C SER A 17 0.73 18.48 18.23
N ARG A 18 -0.36 17.70 18.03
CA ARG A 18 -0.44 16.60 17.06
C ARG A 18 -0.99 17.07 15.72
N GLU A 19 -1.17 18.36 15.56
CA GLU A 19 -1.53 19.00 14.30
C GLU A 19 -0.31 19.10 13.39
N HIS A 20 -0.54 19.17 12.10
CA HIS A 20 0.53 19.46 11.16
C HIS A 20 0.89 20.95 11.19
N THR A 21 2.12 21.25 10.84
CA THR A 21 2.63 22.61 10.63
C THR A 21 3.15 22.74 9.23
N LEU A 22 2.91 23.91 8.63
CA LEU A 22 3.40 24.29 7.32
C LEU A 22 4.49 25.36 7.48
N ASP A 23 5.54 25.26 6.69
CA ASP A 23 6.60 26.25 6.66
C ASP A 23 7.08 26.51 5.22
N ARG A 24 7.62 27.71 5.00
CA ARG A 24 8.20 28.17 3.73
C ARG A 24 9.63 28.59 3.94
N PRO A 25 10.56 27.64 4.12
CA PRO A 25 11.95 27.95 4.45
C PRO A 25 12.71 28.65 3.30
N ALA A 26 12.21 28.55 2.06
CA ALA A 26 12.79 29.23 0.91
C ALA A 26 11.72 29.51 -0.16
N PRO A 27 11.92 30.48 -1.08
CA PRO A 27 11.06 30.69 -2.22
C PRO A 27 10.90 29.41 -3.07
N GLY A 28 9.66 29.06 -3.40
CA GLY A 28 9.33 27.85 -4.17
C GLY A 28 9.46 26.54 -3.39
N PHE A 29 9.75 26.57 -2.10
CA PHE A 29 9.84 25.41 -1.23
C PHE A 29 8.83 25.50 -0.09
N VAL A 30 7.96 24.50 0.03
CA VAL A 30 7.00 24.37 1.13
C VAL A 30 7.26 23.04 1.83
N SER A 31 7.31 23.07 3.15
CA SER A 31 7.44 21.88 3.98
C SER A 31 6.22 21.67 4.87
N ILE A 32 5.93 20.41 5.18
CA ILE A 32 4.90 20.02 6.13
C ILE A 32 5.46 18.99 7.10
N ALA A 33 5.18 19.15 8.37
CA ALA A 33 5.62 18.25 9.42
C ALA A 33 4.51 18.01 10.45
N GLY A 34 4.56 16.84 11.13
CA GLY A 34 3.54 16.45 12.11
C GLY A 34 2.31 15.82 11.47
N GLY A 35 1.15 15.98 12.15
CA GLY A 35 -0.13 15.45 11.71
C GLY A 35 -0.35 13.97 12.05
N LYS A 36 -1.40 13.39 11.48
CA LYS A 36 -1.83 12.01 11.69
C LYS A 36 -2.14 11.36 10.35
N TYR A 37 -2.03 10.03 10.29
CA TYR A 37 -2.45 9.28 9.10
C TYR A 37 -3.91 9.57 8.71
N THR A 38 -4.80 9.71 9.69
CA THR A 38 -6.22 10.00 9.48
C THR A 38 -6.52 11.42 8.97
N THR A 39 -5.55 12.34 9.04
CA THR A 39 -5.69 13.74 8.56
C THR A 39 -4.95 14.00 7.25
N TYR A 40 -4.48 12.96 6.56
CA TYR A 40 -3.66 13.06 5.35
C TYR A 40 -4.29 13.94 4.25
N ARG A 41 -5.60 13.84 4.05
CA ARG A 41 -6.32 14.63 3.05
C ARG A 41 -6.24 16.13 3.34
N ILE A 42 -6.48 16.54 4.60
CA ILE A 42 -6.39 17.93 5.03
C ILE A 42 -4.94 18.41 4.92
N MET A 43 -3.98 17.58 5.35
CA MET A 43 -2.55 17.90 5.21
C MET A 43 -2.17 18.13 3.74
N GLY A 44 -2.62 17.25 2.85
CA GLY A 44 -2.41 17.39 1.41
C GLY A 44 -3.03 18.66 0.85
N LYS A 45 -4.29 18.97 1.23
CA LYS A 45 -4.98 20.20 0.86
C LYS A 45 -4.16 21.44 1.29
N ASP A 46 -3.82 21.52 2.56
CA ASP A 46 -3.21 22.73 3.13
C ASP A 46 -1.81 22.99 2.54
N VAL A 47 -1.01 21.94 2.31
CA VAL A 47 0.33 22.11 1.71
C VAL A 47 0.24 22.52 0.23
N ILE A 48 -0.71 21.95 -0.52
CA ILE A 48 -0.92 22.31 -1.92
C ILE A 48 -1.51 23.73 -2.04
N ASP A 49 -2.49 24.09 -1.23
CA ASP A 49 -3.07 25.44 -1.21
C ASP A 49 -2.01 26.50 -0.86
N LEU A 50 -1.06 26.17 0.03
CA LEU A 50 0.06 27.06 0.34
C LEU A 50 1.04 27.18 -0.84
N ALA A 51 1.41 26.06 -1.46
CA ALA A 51 2.30 26.04 -2.63
C ALA A 51 1.69 26.74 -3.85
N ALA A 52 0.38 26.59 -4.04
CA ALA A 52 -0.36 27.21 -5.15
C ALA A 52 -0.29 28.74 -5.15
N LYS A 53 -0.10 29.38 -3.98
CA LYS A 53 0.05 30.84 -3.86
C LYS A 53 1.31 31.37 -4.58
N ASP A 54 2.29 30.52 -4.86
CA ASP A 54 3.51 30.88 -5.58
C ASP A 54 3.35 30.80 -7.10
N LEU A 55 2.26 30.22 -7.57
CA LEU A 55 2.00 30.10 -9.00
C LEU A 55 1.46 31.42 -9.56
N ARG A 56 1.96 31.79 -10.76
CA ARG A 56 1.51 33.01 -11.48
C ARG A 56 0.16 32.83 -12.19
N ARG A 57 -0.69 31.94 -11.68
CA ARG A 57 -2.02 31.65 -12.25
C ARG A 57 -3.02 31.43 -11.13
N ILE A 58 -4.29 31.63 -11.44
CA ILE A 58 -5.38 31.28 -10.55
C ILE A 58 -5.47 29.76 -10.47
N VAL A 59 -5.44 29.23 -9.26
CA VAL A 59 -5.63 27.80 -8.98
C VAL A 59 -6.98 27.66 -8.28
N ALA A 60 -7.80 26.72 -8.74
CA ALA A 60 -9.09 26.43 -8.13
C ALA A 60 -8.91 25.91 -6.70
N GLU A 61 -9.91 26.13 -5.86
CA GLU A 61 -9.94 25.56 -4.52
C GLU A 61 -9.95 24.03 -4.55
N SER A 62 -9.38 23.42 -3.51
CA SER A 62 -9.38 21.96 -3.38
C SER A 62 -10.81 21.42 -3.23
N VAL A 63 -11.11 20.38 -4.00
CA VAL A 63 -12.39 19.63 -3.94
C VAL A 63 -12.20 18.22 -3.39
N THR A 64 -11.07 17.96 -2.72
CA THR A 64 -10.72 16.61 -2.23
C THR A 64 -11.66 16.06 -1.16
N ASP A 65 -12.44 16.90 -0.52
CA ASP A 65 -13.52 16.54 0.41
C ASP A 65 -14.75 15.94 -0.30
N LYS A 66 -14.88 16.16 -1.60
CA LYS A 66 -16.00 15.70 -2.45
C LYS A 66 -15.60 14.55 -3.38
N LEU A 67 -14.30 14.25 -3.48
CA LEU A 67 -13.79 13.19 -4.35
C LEU A 67 -13.81 11.85 -3.59
N PRO A 68 -14.41 10.80 -4.15
CA PRO A 68 -14.29 9.46 -3.59
C PRO A 68 -12.83 9.00 -3.66
N ILE A 69 -12.44 8.19 -2.69
CA ILE A 69 -11.16 7.48 -2.73
C ILE A 69 -11.22 6.48 -3.90
N ILE A 70 -10.09 6.26 -4.58
CA ILE A 70 -9.99 5.26 -5.65
C ILE A 70 -10.54 3.91 -5.15
N GLY A 71 -11.43 3.31 -5.92
CA GLY A 71 -12.14 2.08 -5.56
C GLY A 71 -13.38 2.24 -4.68
N ALA A 72 -13.67 3.45 -4.16
CA ALA A 72 -14.85 3.66 -3.31
C ALA A 72 -16.15 3.84 -4.10
N ASP A 73 -16.05 4.39 -5.31
CA ASP A 73 -17.23 4.61 -6.16
C ASP A 73 -17.83 3.28 -6.60
N GLY A 74 -19.15 3.12 -6.41
CA GLY A 74 -19.85 1.87 -6.72
C GLY A 74 -19.61 0.70 -5.74
N PHE A 75 -18.75 0.84 -4.71
CA PHE A 75 -18.38 -0.24 -3.80
C PHE A 75 -19.60 -0.94 -3.16
N PHE A 76 -20.55 -0.18 -2.63
CA PHE A 76 -21.74 -0.77 -1.98
C PHE A 76 -22.65 -1.53 -2.96
N ALA A 77 -22.73 -1.06 -4.21
CA ALA A 77 -23.49 -1.77 -5.24
C ALA A 77 -22.84 -3.11 -5.58
N LEU A 78 -21.49 -3.14 -5.69
CA LEU A 78 -20.73 -4.36 -5.94
C LEU A 78 -20.79 -5.35 -4.77
N GLN A 79 -20.84 -4.87 -3.53
CA GLN A 79 -21.03 -5.74 -2.37
C GLN A 79 -22.35 -6.52 -2.41
N GLN A 80 -23.41 -5.96 -3.00
CA GLN A 80 -24.69 -6.65 -3.18
C GLN A 80 -24.64 -7.68 -4.33
N GLN A 81 -23.58 -7.67 -5.13
CA GLN A 81 -23.41 -8.53 -6.31
C GLN A 81 -22.36 -9.63 -6.11
N VAL A 82 -21.92 -9.90 -4.88
CA VAL A 82 -20.87 -10.90 -4.59
C VAL A 82 -21.19 -12.26 -5.20
N THR A 83 -22.40 -12.78 -5.04
CA THR A 83 -22.82 -14.06 -5.61
C THR A 83 -22.77 -14.03 -7.15
N GLN A 84 -23.27 -12.97 -7.77
CA GLN A 84 -23.25 -12.81 -9.22
C GLN A 84 -21.81 -12.71 -9.76
N LEU A 85 -20.94 -11.97 -9.09
CA LEU A 85 -19.53 -11.86 -9.45
C LEU A 85 -18.79 -13.20 -9.30
N SER A 86 -19.14 -13.98 -8.28
CA SER A 86 -18.64 -15.33 -8.06
C SER A 86 -19.03 -16.27 -9.22
N GLU A 87 -20.29 -16.29 -9.60
CA GLU A 87 -20.79 -17.10 -10.72
C GLU A 87 -20.12 -16.75 -12.06
N ILE A 88 -19.98 -15.46 -12.36
CA ILE A 88 -19.40 -14.99 -13.62
C ILE A 88 -17.88 -15.25 -13.68
N SER A 89 -17.16 -15.04 -12.58
CA SER A 89 -15.70 -15.17 -12.55
C SER A 89 -15.21 -16.59 -12.32
N GLY A 90 -16.04 -17.43 -11.68
CA GLY A 90 -15.67 -18.75 -11.19
C GLY A 90 -14.86 -18.73 -9.89
N LEU A 91 -14.68 -17.55 -9.27
CA LEU A 91 -14.06 -17.41 -7.96
C LEU A 91 -15.07 -17.70 -6.85
N SER A 92 -14.60 -18.12 -5.67
CA SER A 92 -15.46 -18.22 -4.49
C SER A 92 -15.97 -16.87 -4.02
N GLU A 93 -17.13 -16.83 -3.37
CA GLU A 93 -17.66 -15.60 -2.75
C GLU A 93 -16.69 -14.98 -1.73
N SER A 94 -15.93 -15.83 -1.03
CA SER A 94 -14.90 -15.35 -0.10
C SER A 94 -13.77 -14.65 -0.84
N SER A 95 -13.33 -15.15 -1.99
CA SER A 95 -12.32 -14.48 -2.83
C SER A 95 -12.84 -13.17 -3.40
N ILE A 96 -14.09 -13.13 -3.88
CA ILE A 96 -14.73 -11.89 -4.34
C ILE A 96 -14.82 -10.86 -3.22
N SER A 97 -15.25 -11.28 -2.03
CA SER A 97 -15.32 -10.40 -0.86
C SER A 97 -13.95 -9.88 -0.44
N HIS A 98 -12.91 -10.71 -0.49
CA HIS A 98 -11.53 -10.31 -0.25
C HIS A 98 -11.09 -9.23 -1.25
N LEU A 99 -11.28 -9.47 -2.55
CA LEU A 99 -10.90 -8.51 -3.59
C LEU A 99 -11.68 -7.19 -3.47
N LEU A 100 -12.99 -7.23 -3.22
CA LEU A 100 -13.80 -6.04 -3.00
C LEU A 100 -13.34 -5.21 -1.81
N ASN A 101 -13.02 -5.87 -0.68
CA ASN A 101 -12.54 -5.19 0.52
C ASN A 101 -11.17 -4.53 0.35
N ARG A 102 -10.36 -5.02 -0.60
CA ARG A 102 -9.02 -4.46 -0.86
C ARG A 102 -9.02 -3.43 -1.97
N TYR A 103 -9.72 -3.68 -3.05
CA TYR A 103 -9.64 -2.93 -4.30
C TYR A 103 -10.91 -2.15 -4.63
N GLY A 104 -12.01 -2.42 -3.91
CA GLY A 104 -13.29 -1.77 -4.17
C GLY A 104 -13.77 -2.00 -5.60
N SER A 105 -14.20 -0.94 -6.28
CA SER A 105 -14.68 -1.03 -7.67
C SER A 105 -13.58 -1.38 -8.69
N LEU A 106 -12.30 -1.31 -8.32
CA LEU A 106 -11.20 -1.79 -9.16
C LEU A 106 -11.14 -3.32 -9.27
N ILE A 107 -12.00 -4.06 -8.58
CA ILE A 107 -12.13 -5.52 -8.73
C ILE A 107 -12.28 -5.93 -10.20
N SER A 108 -12.93 -5.12 -11.03
CA SER A 108 -13.09 -5.39 -12.46
C SER A 108 -11.76 -5.54 -13.20
N GLU A 109 -10.73 -4.81 -12.81
CA GLU A 109 -9.39 -4.89 -13.39
C GLU A 109 -8.72 -6.21 -13.04
N LEU A 110 -8.84 -6.66 -11.78
CA LEU A 110 -8.34 -7.96 -11.34
C LEU A 110 -9.08 -9.11 -12.02
N LEU A 111 -10.40 -9.01 -12.15
CA LEU A 111 -11.20 -10.01 -12.87
C LEU A 111 -10.84 -10.08 -14.36
N SER A 112 -10.48 -8.95 -14.98
CA SER A 112 -9.94 -8.93 -16.35
C SER A 112 -8.63 -9.70 -16.44
N ILE A 113 -7.66 -9.45 -15.55
CA ILE A 113 -6.39 -10.17 -15.47
C ILE A 113 -6.63 -11.68 -15.33
N ILE A 114 -7.56 -12.10 -14.45
CA ILE A 114 -7.91 -13.51 -14.26
C ILE A 114 -8.59 -14.10 -15.51
N SER A 115 -9.36 -13.30 -16.26
CA SER A 115 -10.00 -13.76 -17.48
C SER A 115 -9.01 -14.09 -18.59
N GLU A 116 -7.88 -13.39 -18.65
CA GLU A 116 -6.79 -13.59 -19.60
C GLU A 116 -5.95 -14.83 -19.25
N ASP A 117 -5.70 -15.07 -17.95
CA ASP A 117 -5.01 -16.26 -17.45
C ASP A 117 -5.70 -16.82 -16.21
N LYS A 118 -6.45 -17.91 -16.38
CA LYS A 118 -7.18 -18.57 -15.32
C LYS A 118 -6.32 -19.11 -14.17
N ASN A 119 -5.02 -19.36 -14.40
CA ASN A 119 -4.12 -19.78 -13.34
C ASN A 119 -3.89 -18.66 -12.29
N LEU A 120 -4.14 -17.42 -12.66
CA LEU A 120 -4.05 -16.28 -11.75
C LEU A 120 -5.19 -16.20 -10.72
N ALA A 121 -6.25 -16.98 -10.91
CA ALA A 121 -7.32 -17.18 -9.92
C ALA A 121 -6.87 -18.01 -8.71
N GLU A 122 -5.75 -18.74 -8.83
CA GLU A 122 -5.27 -19.57 -7.73
C GLU A 122 -4.69 -18.72 -6.59
N PRO A 123 -4.91 -19.14 -5.32
CA PRO A 123 -4.28 -18.50 -4.17
C PRO A 123 -2.75 -18.71 -4.22
N LEU A 124 -2.01 -17.72 -3.71
CA LEU A 124 -0.55 -17.81 -3.53
C LEU A 124 -0.16 -18.90 -2.52
N THR A 125 -0.98 -19.07 -1.50
CA THR A 125 -0.87 -20.09 -0.45
C THR A 125 -2.27 -20.44 0.05
N PRO A 126 -2.51 -21.69 0.48
CA PRO A 126 -3.81 -22.08 1.02
C PRO A 126 -4.20 -21.36 2.32
N GLU A 127 -3.22 -20.80 3.03
CA GLU A 127 -3.39 -20.21 4.36
C GLU A 127 -3.87 -18.76 4.31
N LEU A 128 -3.70 -18.06 3.19
CA LEU A 128 -4.00 -16.65 3.03
C LEU A 128 -4.89 -16.41 1.80
N PRO A 129 -5.74 -15.38 1.82
CA PRO A 129 -6.74 -15.17 0.77
C PRO A 129 -6.19 -14.53 -0.52
N TYR A 130 -4.88 -14.24 -0.57
CA TYR A 130 -4.26 -13.51 -1.69
C TYR A 130 -4.15 -14.37 -2.94
N LEU A 131 -4.64 -13.86 -4.07
CA LEU A 131 -4.57 -14.53 -5.36
C LEU A 131 -3.29 -14.15 -6.13
N LYS A 132 -2.86 -15.00 -7.05
CA LYS A 132 -1.75 -14.69 -7.98
C LYS A 132 -2.02 -13.44 -8.82
N ALA A 133 -3.28 -13.16 -9.16
CA ALA A 133 -3.68 -11.94 -9.86
C ALA A 133 -3.30 -10.66 -9.11
N GLU A 134 -3.34 -10.67 -7.77
CA GLU A 134 -2.96 -9.50 -6.96
C GLU A 134 -1.46 -9.22 -7.05
N VAL A 135 -0.64 -10.24 -7.26
CA VAL A 135 0.80 -10.07 -7.51
C VAL A 135 1.05 -9.39 -8.85
N ILE A 136 0.34 -9.80 -9.90
CA ILE A 136 0.41 -9.16 -11.22
C ILE A 136 -0.08 -7.73 -11.13
N TYR A 137 -1.22 -7.50 -10.50
CA TYR A 137 -1.82 -6.18 -10.30
C TYR A 137 -0.89 -5.23 -9.54
N SER A 138 -0.21 -5.73 -8.52
CA SER A 138 0.79 -4.97 -7.75
C SER A 138 1.88 -4.34 -8.63
N VAL A 139 2.30 -5.02 -9.69
CA VAL A 139 3.33 -4.52 -10.61
C VAL A 139 2.72 -3.64 -11.69
N THR A 140 1.64 -4.10 -12.32
CA THR A 140 1.07 -3.43 -13.50
C THR A 140 0.30 -2.16 -13.16
N HIS A 141 -0.32 -2.08 -11.98
CA HIS A 141 -1.20 -0.99 -11.58
C HIS A 141 -0.70 -0.23 -10.34
N GLU A 142 0.01 -0.89 -9.42
CA GLU A 142 0.44 -0.29 -8.16
C GLU A 142 1.95 0.00 -8.09
N GLY A 143 2.69 -0.23 -9.17
CA GLY A 143 4.08 0.16 -9.33
C GLY A 143 5.08 -0.60 -8.45
N ALA A 144 4.79 -1.85 -8.06
CA ALA A 144 5.75 -2.69 -7.36
C ALA A 144 6.96 -3.01 -8.24
N GLN A 145 8.17 -2.91 -7.71
CA GLN A 145 9.44 -3.11 -8.41
C GLN A 145 10.30 -4.21 -7.79
N SER A 146 9.84 -4.82 -6.70
CA SER A 146 10.59 -5.83 -5.96
C SER A 146 9.64 -6.84 -5.29
N VAL A 147 10.21 -7.98 -4.87
CA VAL A 147 9.50 -8.96 -4.03
C VAL A 147 9.03 -8.32 -2.73
N ASP A 148 9.87 -7.47 -2.13
CA ASP A 148 9.53 -6.76 -0.90
C ASP A 148 8.36 -5.77 -1.08
N ASP A 149 8.26 -5.09 -2.24
CA ASP A 149 7.11 -4.25 -2.52
C ASP A 149 5.82 -5.07 -2.54
N VAL A 150 5.81 -6.22 -3.20
CA VAL A 150 4.63 -7.07 -3.28
C VAL A 150 4.26 -7.63 -1.90
N LEU A 151 5.20 -8.27 -1.20
CA LEU A 151 4.90 -9.01 0.03
C LEU A 151 4.68 -8.11 1.24
N SER A 152 5.36 -6.95 1.31
CA SER A 152 5.32 -6.05 2.47
C SER A 152 4.44 -4.82 2.27
N ARG A 153 4.31 -4.31 1.02
CA ARG A 153 3.71 -3.00 0.76
C ARG A 153 2.41 -3.05 -0.05
N ARG A 154 2.26 -4.02 -0.95
CA ARG A 154 1.05 -4.15 -1.78
C ARG A 154 0.10 -5.22 -1.27
N THR A 155 0.64 -6.29 -0.72
CA THR A 155 -0.11 -7.24 0.11
C THR A 155 0.29 -7.07 1.57
N ARG A 156 -0.29 -7.86 2.47
CA ARG A 156 0.11 -7.87 3.88
C ARG A 156 0.75 -9.21 4.27
N ILE A 157 1.17 -9.98 3.28
CA ILE A 157 1.67 -11.34 3.45
C ILE A 157 2.87 -11.39 4.41
N ALA A 158 3.78 -10.41 4.31
CA ALA A 158 4.93 -10.35 5.22
C ALA A 158 4.55 -10.21 6.71
N PHE A 159 3.34 -9.71 6.99
CA PHE A 159 2.83 -9.55 8.37
C PHE A 159 1.86 -10.65 8.78
N GLU A 160 1.22 -11.33 7.84
CA GLU A 160 0.16 -12.31 8.08
C GLU A 160 0.66 -13.75 7.97
N ALA A 161 1.67 -14.01 7.14
CA ALA A 161 2.28 -15.33 7.02
C ALA A 161 3.16 -15.66 8.22
N SER A 162 3.08 -16.88 8.73
CA SER A 162 3.86 -17.36 9.89
C SER A 162 5.37 -17.29 9.69
N ASP A 163 5.82 -17.48 8.43
CA ASP A 163 7.22 -17.36 8.01
C ASP A 163 7.60 -15.95 7.52
N GLY A 164 6.67 -14.98 7.62
CA GLY A 164 6.84 -13.63 7.08
C GLY A 164 6.86 -13.58 5.56
N GLY A 165 6.34 -14.61 4.88
CA GLY A 165 6.31 -14.73 3.42
C GLY A 165 7.63 -15.20 2.79
N GLU A 166 8.57 -15.72 3.58
CA GLU A 166 9.87 -16.23 3.09
C GLU A 166 9.68 -17.29 2.00
N SER A 167 8.77 -18.25 2.22
CA SER A 167 8.43 -19.32 1.26
C SER A 167 7.82 -18.80 -0.04
N LEU A 168 7.16 -17.65 -0.01
CA LEU A 168 6.50 -17.03 -1.17
C LEU A 168 7.42 -16.11 -1.98
N ALA A 169 8.61 -15.81 -1.49
CA ALA A 169 9.54 -14.89 -2.16
C ALA A 169 9.89 -15.35 -3.58
N LEU A 170 10.23 -16.62 -3.78
CA LEU A 170 10.57 -17.15 -5.09
C LEU A 170 9.35 -17.31 -6.03
N PRO A 171 8.19 -17.83 -5.58
CA PRO A 171 6.96 -17.82 -6.35
C PRO A 171 6.57 -16.42 -6.85
N VAL A 172 6.56 -15.41 -5.97
CA VAL A 172 6.27 -14.03 -6.34
C VAL A 172 7.28 -13.49 -7.34
N ALA A 173 8.58 -13.66 -7.08
CA ALA A 173 9.63 -13.26 -8.03
C ALA A 173 9.45 -13.90 -9.42
N THR A 174 8.96 -15.13 -9.47
CA THR A 174 8.73 -15.85 -10.73
C THR A 174 7.55 -15.25 -11.51
N LEU A 175 6.49 -14.83 -10.81
CA LEU A 175 5.32 -14.17 -11.41
C LEU A 175 5.67 -12.78 -11.96
N ILE A 176 6.44 -11.98 -11.22
CA ILE A 176 6.71 -10.58 -11.60
C ILE A 176 7.89 -10.42 -12.56
N ALA A 177 8.82 -11.39 -12.61
CA ALA A 177 10.02 -11.31 -13.45
C ALA A 177 9.75 -11.05 -14.95
N PRO A 178 8.76 -11.69 -15.60
CA PRO A 178 8.45 -11.41 -17.00
C PRO A 178 7.96 -9.97 -17.22
N ILE A 179 7.15 -9.45 -16.31
CA ILE A 179 6.56 -8.11 -16.39
C ILE A 179 7.65 -7.04 -16.22
N LEU A 180 8.56 -7.25 -15.29
CA LEU A 180 9.67 -6.35 -15.00
C LEU A 180 10.90 -6.57 -15.88
N SER A 181 10.81 -7.47 -16.85
CA SER A 181 11.93 -7.87 -17.73
C SER A 181 13.17 -8.30 -16.96
N TRP A 182 13.00 -9.03 -15.86
CA TRP A 182 14.09 -9.50 -15.03
C TRP A 182 14.78 -10.72 -15.64
N ASP A 183 16.09 -10.68 -15.64
CA ASP A 183 16.92 -11.86 -15.84
C ASP A 183 17.00 -12.74 -14.55
N ALA A 184 17.65 -13.88 -14.65
CA ALA A 184 17.83 -14.78 -13.52
C ALA A 184 18.60 -14.12 -12.35
N ALA A 185 19.53 -13.23 -12.64
CA ALA A 185 20.32 -12.52 -11.64
C ALA A 185 19.49 -11.48 -10.89
N ALA A 186 18.68 -10.69 -11.61
CA ALA A 186 17.74 -9.72 -11.01
C ALA A 186 16.69 -10.41 -10.13
N LYS A 187 16.11 -11.51 -10.61
CA LYS A 187 15.18 -12.33 -9.83
C LYS A 187 15.83 -12.83 -8.52
N LYS A 188 17.03 -13.41 -8.61
CA LYS A 188 17.76 -13.89 -7.43
C LYS A 188 18.11 -12.77 -6.45
N ARG A 189 18.51 -11.61 -6.95
CA ARG A 189 18.81 -10.44 -6.10
C ARG A 189 17.57 -10.03 -5.30
N SER A 190 16.43 -9.82 -5.96
CA SER A 190 15.21 -9.36 -5.30
C SER A 190 14.73 -10.33 -4.20
N VAL A 191 14.81 -11.65 -4.46
CA VAL A 191 14.52 -12.68 -3.45
C VAL A 191 15.49 -12.57 -2.27
N SER A 192 16.80 -12.47 -2.56
CA SER A 192 17.82 -12.40 -1.51
C SER A 192 17.72 -11.15 -0.65
N GLU A 193 17.38 -10.00 -1.26
CA GLU A 193 17.20 -8.73 -0.56
C GLU A 193 15.99 -8.80 0.38
N PHE A 194 14.87 -9.33 -0.06
CA PHE A 194 13.70 -9.55 0.78
C PHE A 194 14.01 -10.45 1.98
N ILE A 195 14.64 -11.61 1.76
CA ILE A 195 15.00 -12.54 2.84
C ILE A 195 15.98 -11.89 3.83
N LYS A 196 16.94 -11.11 3.33
CA LYS A 196 17.88 -10.37 4.19
C LYS A 196 17.17 -9.32 5.05
N HIS A 197 16.23 -8.59 4.45
CA HIS A 197 15.41 -7.61 5.18
C HIS A 197 14.59 -8.29 6.29
N LEU A 198 13.87 -9.35 5.97
CA LEU A 198 13.09 -10.13 6.91
C LEU A 198 13.92 -10.67 8.10
N LYS A 199 15.14 -11.19 7.83
CA LYS A 199 16.07 -11.63 8.89
C LYS A 199 16.51 -10.47 9.76
N SER A 200 16.84 -9.32 9.17
CA SER A 200 17.27 -8.13 9.92
C SER A 200 16.18 -7.64 10.87
N GLU A 201 14.91 -7.66 10.46
CA GLU A 201 13.77 -7.30 11.30
C GLU A 201 13.61 -8.29 12.47
N ARG A 202 13.65 -9.59 12.19
CA ARG A 202 13.58 -10.65 13.23
C ARG A 202 14.71 -10.53 14.25
N ASP A 203 15.93 -10.30 13.79
CA ASP A 203 17.11 -10.13 14.68
C ASP A 203 16.97 -8.88 15.55
N SER A 204 16.40 -7.81 15.02
CA SER A 204 16.15 -6.57 15.76
C SER A 204 15.10 -6.78 16.85
N LEU A 205 14.02 -7.52 16.57
CA LEU A 205 12.99 -7.88 17.55
C LEU A 205 13.56 -8.77 18.64
N ASN A 206 14.37 -9.79 18.31
CA ASN A 206 15.00 -10.68 19.27
C ASN A 206 15.95 -9.95 20.22
N LYS A 207 16.73 -8.98 19.71
CA LYS A 207 17.60 -8.13 20.56
C LYS A 207 16.80 -7.31 21.56
N LEU A 208 15.64 -6.78 21.15
CA LEU A 208 14.77 -6.03 22.07
C LEU A 208 14.17 -6.93 23.17
N LEU A 209 13.77 -8.15 22.82
CA LEU A 209 13.23 -9.11 23.79
C LEU A 209 14.26 -9.55 24.85
N VAL A 210 15.54 -9.67 24.47
CA VAL A 210 16.65 -10.00 25.40
C VAL A 210 16.98 -8.84 26.33
N GLN A 211 16.73 -7.58 25.94
CA GLN A 211 16.99 -6.41 26.79
C GLN A 211 15.89 -6.13 27.82
N VAL A 212 14.71 -6.75 27.68
CA VAL A 212 13.54 -6.53 28.56
C VAL A 212 13.43 -7.62 29.66
N ASN A 213 14.17 -8.72 29.54
CA ASN A 213 14.32 -9.78 30.54
C ASN A 213 15.62 -9.62 31.34
#